data_7b009cabf265ff697288eaa5d07e11d5
#
_entry.id   7b009cabf265ff697288eaa5d07e11d5
#
_cell.length_a   1.000
_cell.length_b   1.000
_cell.length_c   1.000
_cell.angle_alpha   90.00
_cell.angle_beta   90.00
_cell.angle_gamma   90.00
#
_symmetry.space_group_name_H-M   'P 1'
#
loop_
_entity.id
_entity.type
_entity.pdbx_description
1 polymer ?
#
loop_
_entity_poly.entity_id
_entity_poly.type
_entity_poly.pdbx_seq_one_letter_code
_entity_poly.pdbx_strand_id
1 'polypeptide(L)'
;MNRFRSSATSRFWRLFAELPVEVQELATEKYELFKRDPYHPSLGFQAKGKVWTADIGRSYRAIAFRTENHLSWFWIGSHEDYNNVLKRVK
;
A
#
# COMPACT_ATOMS: atom_id res chain seq x y z
N MET A 1 15.24 6.88 -9.25
CA MET A 1 15.34 7.31 -7.84
C MET A 1 13.98 7.67 -7.30
N ASN A 2 13.67 7.21 -6.10
CA ASN A 2 12.37 7.44 -5.49
C ASN A 2 12.33 8.82 -4.82
N ARG A 3 11.39 9.67 -5.22
CA ARG A 3 11.20 11.00 -4.64
C ARG A 3 10.29 10.99 -3.42
N PHE A 4 9.61 9.87 -3.19
CA PHE A 4 8.64 9.81 -2.12
C PHE A 4 9.30 9.50 -0.79
N ARG A 5 8.84 10.19 0.24
CA ARG A 5 9.08 9.76 1.62
C ARG A 5 7.86 8.94 2.01
N SER A 6 8.06 7.91 2.79
CA SER A 6 6.92 7.10 3.20
C SER A 6 7.04 6.72 4.66
N SER A 7 5.89 6.60 5.29
CA SER A 7 5.76 6.09 6.64
C SER A 7 4.51 5.23 6.69
N ALA A 8 4.35 4.48 7.77
CA ALA A 8 3.18 3.65 7.97
C ALA A 8 2.62 3.92 9.36
N THR A 9 1.29 3.97 9.45
CA THR A 9 0.62 4.25 10.71
C THR A 9 0.62 3.00 11.60
N SER A 10 0.32 3.17 12.90
CA SER A 10 0.17 2.03 13.78
C SER A 10 -0.98 1.13 13.35
N ARG A 11 -2.04 1.69 12.77
CA ARG A 11 -3.13 0.90 12.20
C ARG A 11 -2.62 0.00 11.07
N PHE A 12 -1.78 0.54 10.18
CA PHE A 12 -1.18 -0.25 9.11
C PHE A 12 -0.45 -1.46 9.68
N TRP A 13 0.38 -1.25 10.69
CA TRP A 13 1.18 -2.33 11.28
C TRP A 13 0.34 -3.37 11.98
N ARG A 14 -0.77 -2.98 12.60
CA ARG A 14 -1.71 -3.95 13.19
C ARG A 14 -2.33 -4.83 12.11
N LEU A 15 -2.76 -4.21 11.02
CA LEU A 15 -3.34 -4.96 9.89
C LEU A 15 -2.30 -5.87 9.24
N PHE A 16 -1.09 -5.38 9.07
CA PHE A 16 0.01 -6.16 8.51
C PHE A 16 0.28 -7.41 9.36
N ALA A 17 0.29 -7.26 10.66
CA ALA A 17 0.57 -8.38 11.57
C ALA A 17 -0.50 -9.48 11.50
N GLU A 18 -1.70 -9.16 11.04
CA GLU A 18 -2.79 -10.13 10.90
C GLU A 18 -2.74 -10.89 9.57
N LEU A 19 -1.88 -10.48 8.65
CA LEU A 19 -1.78 -11.14 7.35
C LEU A 19 -1.03 -12.47 7.45
N PRO A 20 -1.33 -13.43 6.55
CA PRO A 20 -0.50 -14.64 6.46
C PRO A 20 0.97 -14.29 6.27
N VAL A 21 1.85 -15.13 6.79
CA VAL A 21 3.31 -14.87 6.74
C VAL A 21 3.78 -14.68 5.29
N GLU A 22 3.27 -15.49 4.37
CA GLU A 22 3.64 -15.38 2.96
C GLU A 22 3.29 -14.00 2.38
N VAL A 23 2.16 -13.44 2.84
CA VAL A 23 1.73 -12.11 2.39
C VAL A 23 2.58 -11.02 3.02
N GLN A 24 2.96 -11.19 4.29
CA GLN A 24 3.86 -10.26 4.95
C GLN A 24 5.20 -10.19 4.22
N GLU A 25 5.73 -11.34 3.83
CA GLU A 25 6.99 -11.42 3.09
C GLU A 25 6.85 -10.75 1.72
N LEU A 26 5.76 -11.02 1.01
CA LEU A 26 5.50 -10.41 -0.28
C LEU A 26 5.37 -8.89 -0.15
N ALA A 27 4.66 -8.43 0.88
CA ALA A 27 4.50 -7.00 1.12
C ALA A 27 5.84 -6.32 1.37
N THR A 28 6.72 -6.99 2.11
CA THR A 28 8.06 -6.47 2.38
C THR A 28 8.87 -6.36 1.09
N GLU A 29 8.81 -7.37 0.23
CA GLU A 29 9.47 -7.35 -1.07
C GLU A 29 8.94 -6.21 -1.94
N LYS A 30 7.63 -6.03 -1.97
CA LYS A 30 7.01 -4.97 -2.76
C LYS A 30 7.40 -3.60 -2.25
N TYR A 31 7.53 -3.45 -0.94
CA TYR A 31 7.96 -2.18 -0.36
C TYR A 31 9.42 -1.85 -0.76
N GLU A 32 10.30 -2.86 -0.76
CA GLU A 32 11.66 -2.66 -1.22
C GLU A 32 11.70 -2.24 -2.69
N LEU A 33 10.85 -2.86 -3.51
CA LEU A 33 10.73 -2.47 -4.90
C LEU A 33 10.20 -1.03 -5.04
N PHE A 34 9.19 -0.68 -4.23
CA PHE A 34 8.64 0.67 -4.23
C PHE A 34 9.70 1.72 -3.92
N LYS A 35 10.59 1.43 -2.99
CA LYS A 35 11.65 2.38 -2.65
C LYS A 35 12.61 2.63 -3.80
N ARG A 36 12.80 1.63 -4.65
CA ARG A 36 13.69 1.76 -5.81
C ARG A 36 12.98 2.28 -7.04
N ASP A 37 11.75 1.84 -7.26
CA ASP A 37 11.00 2.14 -8.47
C ASP A 37 9.50 2.14 -8.17
N PRO A 38 8.97 3.27 -7.68
CA PRO A 38 7.56 3.33 -7.26
C PRO A 38 6.57 3.10 -8.40
N TYR A 39 6.98 3.32 -9.64
CA TYR A 39 6.10 3.13 -10.80
C TYR A 39 6.34 1.82 -11.53
N HIS A 40 7.04 0.89 -10.89
CA HIS A 40 7.20 -0.45 -11.47
C HIS A 40 5.82 -1.05 -11.73
N PRO A 41 5.58 -1.64 -12.92
CA PRO A 41 4.24 -2.14 -13.28
C PRO A 41 3.62 -3.11 -12.28
N SER A 42 4.43 -3.96 -11.64
CA SER A 42 3.90 -4.95 -10.69
C SER A 42 3.31 -4.33 -9.43
N LEU A 43 3.60 -3.05 -9.15
CA LEU A 43 3.06 -2.37 -7.99
C LEU A 43 1.69 -1.76 -8.23
N GLY A 44 1.34 -1.49 -9.49
CA GLY A 44 0.07 -0.83 -9.80
C GLY A 44 -0.15 0.45 -9.02
N PHE A 45 0.92 1.16 -8.69
CA PHE A 45 0.86 2.37 -7.86
C PHE A 45 0.12 3.48 -8.59
N GLN A 46 -1.00 3.92 -8.02
CA GLN A 46 -1.84 4.89 -8.71
C GLN A 46 -2.75 5.65 -7.74
N ALA A 47 -3.19 6.82 -8.19
CA ALA A 47 -4.17 7.61 -7.43
C ALA A 47 -5.57 7.04 -7.62
N LYS A 48 -6.33 7.02 -6.55
CA LYS A 48 -7.75 6.64 -6.53
C LYS A 48 -8.51 7.65 -5.69
N GLY A 49 -9.02 8.70 -6.34
CA GLY A 49 -9.65 9.79 -5.61
C GLY A 49 -8.62 10.50 -4.73
N LYS A 50 -8.87 10.51 -3.43
CA LYS A 50 -8.00 11.20 -2.46
C LYS A 50 -6.84 10.36 -1.96
N VAL A 51 -6.79 9.09 -2.34
CA VAL A 51 -5.78 8.16 -1.83
C VAL A 51 -4.95 7.61 -2.96
N TRP A 52 -3.84 6.97 -2.59
CA TRP A 52 -2.98 6.23 -3.51
C TRP A 52 -2.96 4.78 -3.10
N THR A 53 -2.89 3.89 -4.07
CA THR A 53 -2.98 2.46 -3.82
C THR A 53 -1.83 1.73 -4.48
N ALA A 54 -1.47 0.58 -3.90
CA ALA A 54 -0.46 -0.28 -4.48
C ALA A 54 -0.89 -1.74 -4.36
N ASP A 55 -0.52 -2.53 -5.35
CA ASP A 55 -0.81 -3.97 -5.39
C ASP A 55 0.24 -4.74 -4.61
N ILE A 56 -0.22 -5.73 -3.85
CA ILE A 56 0.65 -6.69 -3.19
C ILE A 56 0.23 -8.05 -3.71
N GLY A 57 0.85 -8.44 -4.84
CA GLY A 57 0.41 -9.61 -5.56
C GLY A 57 -1.00 -9.43 -6.10
N ARG A 58 -1.71 -10.53 -6.32
CA ARG A 58 -3.04 -10.50 -6.93
C ARG A 58 -4.17 -10.24 -5.95
N SER A 59 -3.96 -10.63 -4.70
CA SER A 59 -5.06 -10.72 -3.74
C SER A 59 -5.05 -9.68 -2.64
N TYR A 60 -4.01 -8.87 -2.56
CA TYR A 60 -3.85 -7.88 -1.49
C TYR A 60 -3.51 -6.52 -2.04
N ARG A 61 -3.86 -5.49 -1.25
CA ARG A 61 -3.68 -4.08 -1.63
C ARG A 61 -3.27 -3.28 -0.41
N ALA A 62 -2.57 -2.16 -0.65
CA ALA A 62 -2.27 -1.18 0.39
C ALA A 62 -2.77 0.19 -0.04
N ILE A 63 -3.13 1.03 0.93
CA ILE A 63 -3.67 2.36 0.67
C ILE A 63 -2.90 3.38 1.49
N ALA A 64 -2.57 4.51 0.86
CA ALA A 64 -1.87 5.61 1.51
C ALA A 64 -2.55 6.95 1.22
N PHE A 65 -2.40 7.89 2.15
CA PHE A 65 -2.65 9.30 1.87
C PHE A 65 -1.36 9.91 1.34
N ARG A 66 -1.49 10.85 0.43
CA ARG A 66 -0.33 11.56 -0.11
C ARG A 66 -0.42 13.04 0.22
N THR A 67 0.66 13.59 0.75
CA THR A 67 0.83 15.02 0.95
C THR A 67 2.15 15.40 0.30
N GLU A 68 2.08 16.09 -0.83
CA GLU A 68 3.27 16.41 -1.63
C GLU A 68 4.07 15.16 -1.95
N ASN A 69 5.25 15.00 -1.38
CA ASN A 69 6.11 13.84 -1.63
C ASN A 69 6.05 12.79 -0.53
N HIS A 70 5.15 12.96 0.45
CA HIS A 70 5.04 12.03 1.57
C HIS A 70 3.83 11.12 1.37
N LEU A 71 4.04 9.80 1.50
CA LEU A 71 2.99 8.81 1.51
C LEU A 71 2.85 8.26 2.92
N SER A 72 1.64 8.30 3.46
CA SER A 72 1.34 7.75 4.76
C SER A 72 0.46 6.52 4.55
N TRP A 73 1.07 5.35 4.61
CA TRP A 73 0.35 4.07 4.44
C TRP A 73 -0.47 3.82 5.69
N PHE A 74 -1.78 3.70 5.54
CA PHE A 74 -2.67 3.55 6.69
C PHE A 74 -3.49 2.26 6.64
N TRP A 75 -3.45 1.52 5.54
CA TRP A 75 -4.25 0.31 5.41
C TRP A 75 -3.56 -0.70 4.50
N ILE A 76 -3.69 -1.98 4.86
CA ILE A 76 -3.26 -3.10 4.04
C ILE A 76 -4.23 -4.26 4.31
N GLY A 77 -4.61 -4.99 3.29
CA GLY A 77 -5.52 -6.11 3.45
C GLY A 77 -5.89 -6.75 2.14
N SER A 78 -6.91 -7.60 2.18
CA SER A 78 -7.36 -8.35 1.01
C SER A 78 -8.03 -7.43 -0.01
N HIS A 79 -8.08 -7.90 -1.25
CA HIS A 79 -8.74 -7.18 -2.34
C HIS A 79 -10.23 -6.93 -2.04
N GLU A 80 -10.90 -7.87 -1.40
CA GLU A 80 -12.30 -7.68 -1.02
C GLU A 80 -12.47 -6.54 -0.02
N ASP A 81 -11.66 -6.56 1.04
CA ASP A 81 -11.72 -5.51 2.06
C ASP A 81 -11.27 -4.17 1.50
N TYR A 82 -10.31 -4.20 0.59
CA TYR A 82 -9.83 -3.00 -0.10
C TYR A 82 -10.97 -2.24 -0.78
N ASN A 83 -11.85 -2.94 -1.48
CA ASN A 83 -12.97 -2.28 -2.16
C ASN A 83 -13.88 -1.56 -1.17
N ASN A 84 -14.12 -2.15 -0.01
CA ASN A 84 -14.95 -1.54 1.04
C ASN A 84 -14.30 -0.31 1.64
N VAL A 85 -13.02 -0.39 1.93
CA VAL A 85 -12.27 0.74 2.49
C VAL A 85 -12.20 1.89 1.48
N LEU A 86 -11.95 1.56 0.22
CA LEU A 86 -11.81 2.56 -0.83
C LEU A 86 -13.10 3.37 -0.99
N LYS A 87 -14.26 2.74 -0.88
CA LYS A 87 -15.55 3.41 -0.96
C LYS A 87 -15.72 4.46 0.14
N ARG A 88 -15.12 4.23 1.31
CA ARG A 88 -15.24 5.14 2.45
C ARG A 88 -14.33 6.35 2.36
N VAL A 89 -13.18 6.21 1.70
CA VAL A 89 -12.13 7.25 1.70
C VAL A 89 -11.96 7.97 0.38
N LYS A 90 -12.68 7.53 -0.61
CA LYS A 90 -12.58 8.06 -1.96
C LYS A 90 -13.27 9.41 -2.16
#